data_b3f8d4e7425bf0fc278760df94b554b9
#
_entry.id   b3f8d4e7425bf0fc278760df94b554b9
#
_cell.length_a   1.000
_cell.length_b   1.000
_cell.length_c   1.000
_cell.angle_alpha   90.00
_cell.angle_beta   90.00
_cell.angle_gamma   90.00
#
_symmetry.space_group_name_H-M   'P 1'
#
loop_
_entity.id
_entity.type
_entity.pdbx_description
1 polymer ?
#
loop_
_entity_poly.entity_id
_entity_poly.type
_entity_poly.pdbx_seq_one_letter_code
_entity_poly.pdbx_strand_id
1 'polypeptide(L)'
;MVLEMQIPSPGESISEVEIAEWLVVDGEYVEKDQIIAEIDSDKATLELPAEQSGVITLKADEGDVVQVGQVVCHIDTSAKGLSLIHI
;
A
#
# COMPACT_ATOMS: atom_id res chain seq x y z
N MET A 1 -0.94 16.78 -0.03
CA MET A 1 -1.38 16.02 1.14
C MET A 1 -0.91 14.59 1.04
N VAL A 2 -0.45 14.04 2.13
CA VAL A 2 0.08 12.67 2.13
C VAL A 2 -0.87 11.78 2.90
N LEU A 3 -1.31 10.71 2.25
CA LEU A 3 -2.19 9.73 2.87
C LEU A 3 -1.35 8.57 3.36
N GLU A 4 -1.52 8.20 4.63
CA GLU A 4 -0.81 7.06 5.19
C GLU A 4 -1.66 5.82 5.01
N MET A 5 -1.09 4.82 4.34
CA MET A 5 -1.76 3.55 4.10
C MET A 5 -1.39 2.57 5.20
N GLN A 6 -2.40 2.05 5.84
CA GLN A 6 -2.21 1.10 6.94
C GLN A 6 -2.70 -0.27 6.52
N ILE A 7 -2.17 -1.28 7.18
CA ILE A 7 -2.60 -2.65 6.95
C ILE A 7 -4.00 -2.83 7.53
N PRO A 8 -4.97 -3.26 6.72
CA PRO A 8 -6.31 -3.53 7.24
C PRO A 8 -6.32 -4.80 8.06
N SER A 9 -7.24 -4.89 8.99
CA SER A 9 -7.38 -6.08 9.81
C SER A 9 -8.13 -7.16 9.03
N PRO A 10 -7.52 -8.30 8.77
CA PRO A 10 -8.20 -9.38 8.06
C PRO A 10 -9.12 -10.21 8.97
N GLY A 11 -9.00 -10.00 10.29
CA GLY A 11 -9.82 -10.73 11.24
C GLY A 11 -9.43 -10.33 12.64
N GLU A 12 -10.28 -10.67 13.60
CA GLU A 12 -10.07 -10.22 14.98
C GLU A 12 -8.86 -10.85 15.63
N SER A 13 -8.52 -12.05 15.22
CA SER A 13 -7.41 -12.75 15.84
C SER A 13 -6.08 -12.53 15.13
N ILE A 14 -6.07 -11.74 14.06
CA ILE A 14 -4.88 -11.50 13.28
C ILE A 14 -4.28 -10.18 13.72
N SER A 15 -3.07 -10.21 14.23
CA SER A 15 -2.40 -8.99 14.68
C SER A 15 -1.22 -8.60 13.80
N GLU A 16 -0.75 -9.49 12.95
CA GLU A 16 0.33 -9.15 12.03
C GLU A 16 0.19 -9.95 10.75
N VAL A 17 0.77 -9.42 9.70
CA VAL A 17 0.70 -10.00 8.36
C VAL A 17 2.06 -9.82 7.71
N GLU A 18 2.27 -10.55 6.62
CA GLU A 18 3.52 -10.43 5.87
C GLU A 18 3.21 -9.81 4.52
N ILE A 19 4.08 -8.92 4.06
CA ILE A 19 3.93 -8.34 2.73
C ILE A 19 4.48 -9.37 1.74
N ALA A 20 3.58 -9.99 1.00
CA ALA A 20 3.97 -11.04 0.08
C ALA A 20 4.64 -10.46 -1.16
N GLU A 21 4.06 -9.38 -1.71
CA GLU A 21 4.61 -8.80 -2.92
C GLU A 21 4.08 -7.38 -3.08
N TRP A 22 4.96 -6.47 -3.50
CA TRP A 22 4.55 -5.14 -3.95
C TRP A 22 4.33 -5.21 -5.45
N LEU A 23 3.17 -4.75 -5.90
CA LEU A 23 2.82 -4.74 -7.32
C LEU A 23 3.21 -3.44 -7.99
N VAL A 24 3.71 -2.49 -7.22
CA VAL A 24 4.17 -1.19 -7.71
C VAL A 24 5.55 -0.93 -7.12
N VAL A 25 6.26 0.02 -7.72
CA VAL A 25 7.58 0.39 -7.20
C VAL A 25 7.50 1.71 -6.45
N ASP A 26 8.49 1.94 -5.59
CA ASP A 26 8.59 3.17 -4.83
C ASP A 26 8.67 4.35 -5.79
N GLY A 27 7.81 5.33 -5.58
CA GLY A 27 7.76 6.51 -6.43
C GLY A 27 6.84 6.40 -7.63
N GLU A 28 6.16 5.28 -7.78
CA GLU A 28 5.26 5.07 -8.91
C GLU A 28 3.93 5.77 -8.65
N TYR A 29 3.30 6.26 -9.71
CA TYR A 29 1.96 6.82 -9.61
C TYR A 29 0.96 5.67 -9.57
N VAL A 30 0.02 5.73 -8.64
CA VAL A 30 -1.03 4.72 -8.52
C VAL A 30 -2.39 5.41 -8.58
N GLU A 31 -3.40 4.65 -8.94
CA GLU A 31 -4.77 5.15 -9.01
C GLU A 31 -5.58 4.59 -7.86
N LYS A 32 -6.62 5.31 -7.49
CA LYS A 32 -7.53 4.87 -6.45
C LYS A 32 -8.09 3.49 -6.79
N ASP A 33 -8.11 2.62 -5.81
CA ASP A 33 -8.60 1.25 -5.92
C ASP A 33 -7.69 0.33 -6.72
N GLN A 34 -6.55 0.83 -7.19
CA GLN A 34 -5.57 -0.04 -7.82
C GLN A 34 -4.94 -0.92 -6.75
N ILE A 35 -4.81 -2.22 -7.06
CA ILE A 35 -4.16 -3.12 -6.11
C ILE A 35 -2.67 -2.85 -6.16
N ILE A 36 -2.09 -2.49 -5.02
CA ILE A 36 -0.69 -2.07 -4.95
C ILE A 36 0.19 -3.09 -4.26
N ALA A 37 -0.39 -4.03 -3.53
CA ALA A 37 0.40 -5.04 -2.83
C ALA A 37 -0.46 -6.25 -2.53
N GLU A 38 0.20 -7.38 -2.35
CA GLU A 38 -0.42 -8.59 -1.84
C GLU A 38 0.10 -8.84 -0.45
N ILE A 39 -0.80 -9.19 0.45
CA ILE A 39 -0.50 -9.36 1.87
C ILE A 39 -0.88 -10.78 2.25
N ASP A 40 0.04 -11.50 2.87
CA ASP A 40 -0.24 -12.82 3.38
C ASP A 40 -0.56 -12.74 4.87
N SER A 41 -1.74 -13.21 5.23
CA SER A 41 -2.06 -13.39 6.63
C SER A 41 -2.02 -14.87 6.96
N ASP A 42 -2.19 -15.18 8.23
CA ASP A 42 -2.12 -16.54 8.69
C ASP A 42 -3.17 -17.43 8.03
N LYS A 43 -4.27 -16.86 7.60
CA LYS A 43 -5.37 -17.65 7.08
C LYS A 43 -5.69 -17.39 5.62
N ALA A 44 -5.19 -16.33 5.04
CA ALA A 44 -5.58 -15.96 3.68
C ALA A 44 -4.64 -14.93 3.10
N THR A 45 -4.66 -14.83 1.79
CA THR A 45 -3.97 -13.76 1.07
C THR A 45 -4.96 -12.64 0.84
N LEU A 46 -4.51 -11.42 1.10
CA LEU A 46 -5.31 -10.23 0.95
C LEU A 46 -4.68 -9.32 -0.08
N GLU A 47 -5.49 -8.46 -0.66
CA GLU A 47 -4.99 -7.44 -1.58
C GLU A 47 -5.13 -6.09 -0.92
N LEU A 48 -4.13 -5.23 -1.13
CA LEU A 48 -4.13 -3.89 -0.57
C LEU A 48 -4.40 -2.89 -1.70
N PRO A 49 -5.59 -2.29 -1.75
CA PRO A 49 -5.88 -1.31 -2.77
C PRO A 49 -5.44 0.08 -2.32
N ALA A 50 -5.06 0.91 -3.28
CA ALA A 50 -4.73 2.29 -2.99
C ALA A 50 -6.01 3.03 -2.60
N GLU A 51 -5.94 3.82 -1.53
CA GLU A 51 -7.11 4.56 -1.08
C GLU A 51 -7.35 5.82 -1.90
N GLN A 52 -6.31 6.32 -2.54
CA GLN A 52 -6.40 7.50 -3.39
C GLN A 52 -5.37 7.41 -4.49
N SER A 53 -5.56 8.22 -5.52
CA SER A 53 -4.57 8.35 -6.58
C SER A 53 -3.43 9.25 -6.11
N GLY A 54 -2.22 8.92 -6.51
CA GLY A 54 -1.06 9.74 -6.17
C GLY A 54 0.22 8.96 -6.35
N VAL A 55 1.32 9.56 -5.90
CA VAL A 55 2.63 8.91 -5.95
C VAL A 55 2.87 8.17 -4.65
N ILE A 56 3.19 6.89 -4.78
CA ILE A 56 3.36 6.02 -3.61
C ILE A 56 4.81 6.05 -3.13
N THR A 57 4.98 6.07 -1.82
CA THR A 57 6.28 5.90 -1.18
C THR A 57 6.20 4.68 -0.28
N LEU A 58 7.02 3.68 -0.55
CA LEU A 58 6.97 2.44 0.21
C LEU A 58 7.74 2.61 1.52
N LYS A 59 7.17 2.11 2.61
CA LYS A 59 7.78 2.17 3.93
C LYS A 59 8.11 0.79 4.47
N ALA A 60 7.77 -0.26 3.74
CA ALA A 60 8.08 -1.62 4.13
C ALA A 60 8.47 -2.38 2.87
N ASP A 61 9.20 -3.48 3.04
CA ASP A 61 9.71 -4.26 1.93
C ASP A 61 8.94 -5.56 1.78
N GLU A 62 9.09 -6.18 0.62
CA GLU A 62 8.54 -7.50 0.43
C GLU A 62 9.16 -8.45 1.44
N GLY A 63 8.33 -9.32 2.00
CA GLY A 63 8.77 -10.27 2.99
C GLY A 63 8.79 -9.74 4.41
N ASP A 64 8.55 -8.44 4.58
CA ASP A 64 8.50 -7.89 5.94
C ASP A 64 7.23 -8.31 6.63
N VAL A 65 7.36 -8.66 7.89
CA VAL A 65 6.20 -8.89 8.74
C VAL A 65 5.84 -7.58 9.40
N VAL A 66 4.60 -7.16 9.20
CA VAL A 66 4.12 -5.88 9.71
C VAL A 66 2.89 -6.11 10.55
N GLN A 67 2.62 -5.20 11.46
CA GLN A 67 1.46 -5.33 12.33
C GLN A 67 0.26 -4.68 11.69
N VAL A 68 -0.91 -5.23 12.00
CA VAL A 68 -2.17 -4.63 11.56
C VAL A 68 -2.24 -3.20 12.10
N GLY A 69 -2.57 -2.26 11.22
CA GLY A 69 -2.59 -0.85 11.58
C GLY A 69 -1.27 -0.14 11.37
N GLN A 70 -0.21 -0.87 11.05
CA GLN A 70 1.08 -0.24 10.79
C GLN A 70 1.04 0.45 9.43
N VAL A 71 1.65 1.63 9.35
CA VAL A 71 1.75 2.36 8.09
C VAL A 71 2.82 1.67 7.24
N VAL A 72 2.43 1.22 6.06
CA VAL A 72 3.35 0.50 5.17
C VAL A 72 3.70 1.29 3.93
N CYS A 73 2.96 2.33 3.62
CA CYS A 73 3.30 3.21 2.51
C CYS A 73 2.54 4.51 2.65
N HIS A 74 3.00 5.51 1.89
CA HIS A 74 2.34 6.81 1.81
C HIS A 74 1.94 7.05 0.37
N ILE A 75 0.82 7.72 0.17
CA ILE A 75 0.40 8.17 -1.15
C ILE A 75 0.31 9.69 -1.12
N ASP A 76 1.13 10.34 -1.95
CA ASP A 76 1.11 11.80 -2.02
C ASP A 76 0.05 12.20 -3.04
N THR A 77 -1.11 12.55 -2.54
CA THR A 77 -2.24 12.86 -3.41
C THR A 77 -2.10 14.22 -4.10
N SER A 78 -1.19 15.05 -3.64
CA SER A 78 -0.95 16.35 -4.30
C SER A 78 0.09 16.25 -5.40
N ALA A 79 0.81 15.15 -5.48
CA ALA A 79 1.77 14.94 -6.55
C ALA A 79 1.04 14.35 -7.74
N LYS A 80 0.45 15.17 -8.50
CA LYS A 80 -0.33 14.72 -9.60
C LYS A 80 0.52 14.51 -10.78
N GLY A 81 1.42 14.06 -10.51
CA GLY A 81 2.17 13.71 -11.52
C GLY A 81 1.91 13.93 -12.89
N LEU A 82 1.71 13.86 -12.61
CA LEU A 82 1.80 13.91 -13.47
C LEU A 82 1.48 14.60 -14.30
N SER A 83 0.96 14.60 -13.98
CA SER A 83 0.56 15.33 -14.71
C SER A 83 1.47 15.94 -15.45
N LEU A 84 2.02 15.87 -15.20
CA LEU A 84 2.79 16.41 -15.80
C LEU A 84 3.20 15.93 -16.84
N ILE A 85 3.02 15.19 -16.80
CA ILE A 85 3.46 14.70 -17.68
C ILE A 85 2.85 14.78 -18.68
N HIS A 86 2.35 14.90 -18.63
CA HIS A 86 1.79 15.06 -19.50
C HIS A 86 1.90 15.78 -20.26
N ILE A 87 2.14 15.82 -20.09
CA ILE A 87 2.19 16.44 -20.80
C ILE A 87 2.33 16.62 -21.57
#